data_146332cf74a0f278a49890a320ce1411
#
_entry.id   146332cf74a0f278a49890a320ce1411
#
_cell.length_a   1.000
_cell.length_b   1.000
_cell.length_c   1.000
_cell.angle_alpha   90.00
_cell.angle_beta   90.00
_cell.angle_gamma   90.00
#
_symmetry.space_group_name_H-M   'P 1'
#
loop_
_entity.id
_entity.type
_entity.pdbx_description
1 polymer ?
#
loop_
_entity_poly.entity_id
_entity_poly.type
_entity_poly.pdbx_seq_one_letter_code
_entity_poly.pdbx_strand_id
1 'polypeptide(L)'
;MPDTPLRDSSSLGELEDAGAFERRHIGPSAADQAAMLQSLGYATREELIDAVIPRGIRRREAMGIGEPRGEGAALDTMRAIAGKNRLFRSFIGQGYYGTYTPGVILRNVLQNPAWYTAYTPYQPEISQGRLEALLNFQTMVADLTALDIANASMLDEATAAAEAMTLCLRSTRLATRVFAVADDVLPQTLDVVRTRAEPLGIEVRVVPFEALADAPAFGVLVQYPGVDGHVRDPRALASAVHA
;
A
#
# COMPACT_ATOMS: atom_id res chain seq x y z
N MET A 1 2.32 59.21 23.08
CA MET A 1 2.27 57.72 22.83
C MET A 1 0.90 57.28 23.29
N PRO A 2 -0.03 56.87 22.44
CA PRO A 2 -1.30 56.36 22.90
C PRO A 2 -1.09 54.95 23.49
N ASP A 3 -1.52 54.77 24.72
CA ASP A 3 -1.62 53.48 25.41
C ASP A 3 -2.50 52.54 24.61
N THR A 4 -1.90 51.55 24.01
CA THR A 4 -2.64 50.42 23.44
C THR A 4 -2.92 49.47 24.59
N PRO A 5 -4.17 49.19 24.95
CA PRO A 5 -4.46 48.19 25.97
C PRO A 5 -4.17 46.79 25.44
N LEU A 6 -3.03 46.25 25.82
CA LEU A 6 -2.72 44.83 25.72
C LEU A 6 -3.46 44.10 26.84
N ARG A 7 -4.76 43.91 26.72
CA ARG A 7 -5.52 42.92 27.50
C ARG A 7 -6.48 42.21 26.58
N ASP A 8 -5.93 41.25 25.87
CA ASP A 8 -6.75 40.12 25.45
C ASP A 8 -7.18 39.40 26.73
N SER A 9 -8.48 39.44 27.04
CA SER A 9 -9.06 38.83 28.23
C SER A 9 -9.42 37.37 27.99
N SER A 10 -8.91 36.76 26.91
CA SER A 10 -9.14 35.37 26.58
C SER A 10 -8.61 34.47 27.68
N SER A 11 -9.41 33.51 28.11
CA SER A 11 -8.96 32.46 29.02
C SER A 11 -7.89 31.58 28.39
N LEU A 12 -7.07 30.88 29.17
CA LEU A 12 -6.11 29.92 28.67
C LEU A 12 -6.78 28.85 27.79
N GLY A 13 -7.98 28.39 28.15
CA GLY A 13 -8.72 27.40 27.35
C GLY A 13 -9.16 27.95 26.00
N GLU A 14 -9.46 29.25 25.87
CA GLU A 14 -9.73 29.87 24.57
C GLU A 14 -8.45 30.03 23.73
N LEU A 15 -7.32 30.34 24.37
CA LEU A 15 -6.03 30.46 23.72
C LEU A 15 -5.46 29.12 23.27
N GLU A 16 -5.75 28.01 23.95
CA GLU A 16 -5.38 26.67 23.57
C GLU A 16 -6.05 26.21 22.26
N ASP A 17 -7.20 26.83 21.92
CA ASP A 17 -7.90 26.57 20.65
C ASP A 17 -8.06 25.08 20.29
N ALA A 18 -8.58 24.29 21.24
CA ALA A 18 -8.72 22.85 21.09
C ALA A 18 -9.50 22.41 19.82
N GLY A 19 -10.35 23.31 19.28
CA GLY A 19 -11.09 23.11 18.03
C GLY A 19 -10.35 23.54 16.74
N ALA A 20 -9.10 23.97 16.83
CA ALA A 20 -8.36 24.50 15.67
C ALA A 20 -8.20 23.49 14.54
N PHE A 21 -7.98 22.22 14.87
CA PHE A 21 -7.88 21.15 13.89
C PHE A 21 -9.19 20.99 13.11
N GLU A 22 -10.32 20.93 13.79
CA GLU A 22 -11.65 20.80 13.19
C GLU A 22 -11.90 21.93 12.20
N ARG A 23 -11.70 23.18 12.61
CA ARG A 23 -11.91 24.35 11.74
C ARG A 23 -11.02 24.38 10.52
N ARG A 24 -9.82 23.83 10.61
CA ARG A 24 -8.87 23.78 9.46
C ARG A 24 -9.09 22.60 8.52
N HIS A 25 -9.71 21.51 8.97
CA HIS A 25 -9.68 20.23 8.24
C HIS A 25 -11.05 19.61 7.98
N ILE A 26 -12.11 19.95 8.71
CA ILE A 26 -13.39 19.21 8.66
C ILE A 26 -14.46 19.90 7.80
N GLY A 27 -14.12 20.92 7.04
CA GLY A 27 -15.03 21.48 6.03
C GLY A 27 -15.93 22.61 6.54
N PRO A 28 -17.24 22.65 6.19
CA PRO A 28 -18.05 23.84 6.36
C PRO A 28 -18.33 24.16 7.84
N SER A 29 -18.35 25.46 8.14
CA SER A 29 -18.77 25.96 9.46
C SER A 29 -20.24 25.67 9.75
N ALA A 30 -20.68 25.86 10.99
CA ALA A 30 -22.08 25.70 11.34
C ALA A 30 -23.01 26.66 10.53
N ALA A 31 -22.54 27.88 10.23
CA ALA A 31 -23.27 28.83 9.40
C ALA A 31 -23.37 28.37 7.94
N ASP A 32 -22.30 27.84 7.39
CA ASP A 32 -22.29 27.26 6.03
C ASP A 32 -23.24 26.07 5.94
N GLN A 33 -23.20 25.17 6.95
CA GLN A 33 -24.10 24.03 7.02
C GLN A 33 -25.58 24.47 7.07
N ALA A 34 -25.91 25.49 7.86
CA ALA A 34 -27.25 26.02 7.93
C ALA A 34 -27.73 26.59 6.57
N ALA A 35 -26.85 27.35 5.90
CA ALA A 35 -27.14 27.88 4.56
C ALA A 35 -27.35 26.77 3.52
N MET A 36 -26.51 25.72 3.56
CA MET A 36 -26.62 24.56 2.68
C MET A 36 -27.94 23.80 2.93
N LEU A 37 -28.30 23.54 4.18
CA LEU A 37 -29.55 22.88 4.53
C LEU A 37 -30.76 23.70 4.08
N GLN A 38 -30.74 25.00 4.30
CA GLN A 38 -31.80 25.90 3.83
C GLN A 38 -31.98 25.83 2.31
N SER A 39 -30.89 25.82 1.54
CA SER A 39 -30.93 25.70 0.08
C SER A 39 -31.54 24.38 -0.40
N LEU A 40 -31.42 23.33 0.39
CA LEU A 40 -31.96 21.99 0.13
C LEU A 40 -33.40 21.83 0.70
N GLY A 41 -33.93 22.80 1.44
CA GLY A 41 -35.26 22.77 2.04
C GLY A 41 -35.35 21.93 3.32
N TYR A 42 -34.26 21.74 4.05
CA TYR A 42 -34.22 21.03 5.32
C TYR A 42 -33.86 21.97 6.47
N ALA A 43 -34.46 21.77 7.64
CA ALA A 43 -34.15 22.55 8.83
C ALA A 43 -32.94 22.01 9.59
N THR A 44 -32.73 20.70 9.56
CA THR A 44 -31.67 20.02 10.30
C THR A 44 -30.92 18.98 9.46
N ARG A 45 -29.71 18.62 9.88
CA ARG A 45 -28.96 17.51 9.26
C ARG A 45 -29.67 16.17 9.39
N GLU A 46 -30.33 15.96 10.53
CA GLU A 46 -31.09 14.74 10.82
C GLU A 46 -32.24 14.56 9.82
N GLU A 47 -32.97 15.64 9.52
CA GLU A 47 -34.02 15.60 8.51
C GLU A 47 -33.48 15.26 7.13
N LEU A 48 -32.37 15.87 6.72
CA LEU A 48 -31.71 15.54 5.45
C LEU A 48 -31.27 14.08 5.42
N ILE A 49 -30.61 13.61 6.49
CA ILE A 49 -30.13 12.22 6.59
C ILE A 49 -31.31 11.24 6.54
N ASP A 50 -32.39 11.52 7.26
CA ASP A 50 -33.58 10.66 7.28
C ASP A 50 -34.33 10.65 5.95
N ALA A 51 -34.22 11.72 5.15
CA ALA A 51 -34.79 11.77 3.82
C ALA A 51 -33.97 11.02 2.77
N VAL A 52 -32.64 11.01 2.92
CA VAL A 52 -31.72 10.48 1.89
C VAL A 52 -31.28 9.03 2.20
N ILE A 53 -31.09 8.69 3.48
CA ILE A 53 -30.56 7.37 3.86
C ILE A 53 -31.71 6.35 4.02
N PRO A 54 -31.66 5.20 3.32
CA PRO A 54 -32.64 4.12 3.51
C PRO A 54 -32.73 3.69 4.97
N ARG A 55 -33.94 3.50 5.47
CA ARG A 55 -34.18 3.16 6.88
C ARG A 55 -33.42 1.92 7.37
N GLY A 56 -33.20 0.93 6.50
CA GLY A 56 -32.50 -0.32 6.86
C GLY A 56 -31.00 -0.17 7.17
N ILE A 57 -30.39 0.93 6.73
CA ILE A 57 -28.96 1.21 6.97
C ILE A 57 -28.74 2.47 7.83
N ARG A 58 -29.82 3.14 8.20
CA ARG A 58 -29.77 4.36 9.03
C ARG A 58 -29.40 4.01 10.47
N ARG A 59 -28.18 4.33 10.87
CA ARG A 59 -27.75 4.23 12.27
C ARG A 59 -28.27 5.45 13.04
N ARG A 60 -28.93 5.21 14.16
CA ARG A 60 -29.48 6.28 15.01
C ARG A 60 -28.65 6.53 16.28
N GLU A 61 -27.85 5.53 16.68
CA GLU A 61 -27.00 5.62 17.85
C GLU A 61 -25.69 6.34 17.47
N ALA A 62 -25.16 7.11 18.41
CA ALA A 62 -23.85 7.71 18.28
C ALA A 62 -22.76 6.63 18.15
N MET A 63 -21.72 6.93 17.41
CA MET A 63 -20.55 6.05 17.36
C MET A 63 -19.84 6.04 18.73
N GLY A 64 -19.50 4.85 19.21
CA GLY A 64 -18.76 4.70 20.48
C GLY A 64 -17.25 4.93 20.29
N ILE A 65 -16.85 6.11 19.81
CA ILE A 65 -15.45 6.45 19.50
C ILE A 65 -14.73 7.29 20.56
N GLY A 66 -15.36 7.49 21.72
CA GLY A 66 -14.80 8.29 22.82
C GLY A 66 -14.75 9.79 22.52
N GLU A 67 -14.11 10.53 23.43
CA GLU A 67 -13.99 11.97 23.33
C GLU A 67 -12.93 12.42 22.31
N PRO A 68 -13.12 13.59 21.68
CA PRO A 68 -12.13 14.15 20.76
C PRO A 68 -10.82 14.46 21.48
N ARG A 69 -9.71 14.38 20.75
CA ARG A 69 -8.37 14.68 21.28
C ARG A 69 -7.69 15.72 20.40
N GLY A 70 -7.04 16.70 21.05
CA GLY A 70 -6.16 17.62 20.34
C GLY A 70 -4.89 16.95 19.81
N GLU A 71 -4.18 17.62 18.91
CA GLU A 71 -2.97 17.10 18.23
C GLU A 71 -1.90 16.61 19.22
N GLY A 72 -1.63 17.37 20.29
CA GLY A 72 -0.65 16.99 21.31
C GLY A 72 -1.02 15.68 22.02
N ALA A 73 -2.26 15.55 22.47
CA ALA A 73 -2.75 14.33 23.13
C ALA A 73 -2.79 13.12 22.18
N ALA A 74 -3.07 13.34 20.90
CA ALA A 74 -3.01 12.30 19.89
C ALA A 74 -1.57 11.79 19.67
N LEU A 75 -0.60 12.71 19.57
CA LEU A 75 0.82 12.36 19.47
C LEU A 75 1.33 11.62 20.71
N ASP A 76 0.94 12.03 21.90
CA ASP A 76 1.34 11.34 23.13
C ASP A 76 0.74 9.93 23.21
N THR A 77 -0.50 9.77 22.76
CA THR A 77 -1.14 8.46 22.64
C THR A 77 -0.36 7.57 21.64
N MET A 78 0.01 8.10 20.49
CA MET A 78 0.80 7.35 19.50
C MET A 78 2.18 6.98 20.04
N ARG A 79 2.87 7.87 20.75
CA ARG A 79 4.14 7.57 21.41
C ARG A 79 3.98 6.47 22.46
N ALA A 80 2.92 6.54 23.27
CA ALA A 80 2.65 5.51 24.26
C ALA A 80 2.35 4.15 23.66
N ILE A 81 1.65 4.10 22.52
CA ILE A 81 1.39 2.86 21.76
C ILE A 81 2.72 2.35 21.15
N ALA A 82 3.47 3.21 20.49
CA ALA A 82 4.76 2.86 19.89
C ALA A 82 5.78 2.36 20.92
N GLY A 83 5.77 2.95 22.12
CA GLY A 83 6.65 2.55 23.23
C GLY A 83 6.38 1.15 23.79
N LYS A 84 5.28 0.49 23.41
CA LYS A 84 5.00 -0.90 23.76
C LYS A 84 5.77 -1.91 22.88
N ASN A 85 6.29 -1.45 21.74
CA ASN A 85 7.09 -2.30 20.86
C ASN A 85 8.43 -2.62 21.50
N ARG A 86 8.86 -3.85 21.35
CA ARG A 86 10.19 -4.31 21.77
C ARG A 86 11.00 -4.60 20.53
N LEU A 87 12.13 -3.88 20.40
CA LEU A 87 13.06 -4.10 19.29
C LEU A 87 13.95 -5.28 19.63
N PHE A 88 13.77 -6.39 18.94
CA PHE A 88 14.62 -7.58 19.04
C PHE A 88 15.52 -7.68 17.81
N ARG A 89 16.65 -8.39 17.97
CA ARG A 89 17.39 -8.88 16.81
C ARG A 89 16.59 -9.99 16.15
N SER A 90 16.25 -9.81 14.87
CA SER A 90 15.56 -10.83 14.10
C SER A 90 16.56 -11.82 13.51
N PHE A 91 16.32 -13.10 13.74
CA PHE A 91 17.05 -14.23 13.14
C PHE A 91 16.09 -15.12 12.30
N ILE A 92 14.90 -14.62 11.99
CA ILE A 92 13.91 -15.38 11.23
C ILE A 92 14.40 -15.61 9.80
N GLY A 93 15.08 -14.64 9.20
CA GLY A 93 15.57 -14.73 7.82
C GLY A 93 14.39 -14.71 6.81
N GLN A 94 14.36 -15.68 5.92
CA GLN A 94 13.28 -15.88 4.92
C GLN A 94 13.07 -14.67 3.99
N GLY A 95 14.16 -13.99 3.61
CA GLY A 95 14.14 -12.84 2.72
C GLY A 95 13.94 -11.48 3.41
N TYR A 96 13.63 -11.45 4.70
CA TYR A 96 13.48 -10.20 5.46
C TYR A 96 14.67 -9.97 6.38
N TYR A 97 15.60 -9.16 5.92
CA TYR A 97 16.82 -8.79 6.65
C TYR A 97 16.81 -7.29 6.96
N GLY A 98 17.47 -6.90 8.05
CA GLY A 98 17.69 -5.50 8.35
C GLY A 98 18.54 -4.84 7.25
N THR A 99 18.13 -3.66 6.82
CA THR A 99 18.82 -2.86 5.81
C THR A 99 19.17 -1.50 6.36
N TYR A 100 20.21 -0.88 5.80
CA TYR A 100 20.57 0.50 6.12
C TYR A 100 19.93 1.42 5.10
N THR A 101 18.98 2.26 5.54
CA THR A 101 18.39 3.29 4.68
C THR A 101 19.30 4.51 4.71
N PRO A 102 19.90 4.92 3.59
CA PRO A 102 20.67 6.17 3.52
C PRO A 102 19.79 7.36 3.93
N GLY A 103 20.39 8.29 4.72
CA GLY A 103 19.67 9.46 5.23
C GLY A 103 19.04 10.31 4.14
N VAL A 104 19.68 10.40 2.96
CA VAL A 104 19.15 11.12 1.80
C VAL A 104 17.88 10.46 1.25
N ILE A 105 17.81 9.13 1.20
CA ILE A 105 16.61 8.41 0.77
C ILE A 105 15.48 8.59 1.78
N LEU A 106 15.79 8.42 3.07
CA LEU A 106 14.80 8.62 4.13
C LEU A 106 14.18 10.02 4.04
N ARG A 107 15.02 11.06 3.98
CA ARG A 107 14.59 12.46 4.03
C ARG A 107 13.98 12.94 2.73
N ASN A 108 14.59 12.64 1.59
CA ASN A 108 14.22 13.25 0.30
C ASN A 108 13.23 12.40 -0.52
N VAL A 109 13.04 11.15 -0.15
CA VAL A 109 12.08 10.24 -0.82
C VAL A 109 10.99 9.82 0.16
N LEU A 110 11.32 9.08 1.22
CA LEU A 110 10.30 8.50 2.10
C LEU A 110 9.53 9.54 2.93
N GLN A 111 10.15 10.69 3.26
CA GLN A 111 9.51 11.78 3.99
C GLN A 111 9.01 12.91 3.08
N ASN A 112 9.21 12.81 1.79
CA ASN A 112 8.80 13.85 0.84
C ASN A 112 7.34 13.62 0.38
N PRO A 113 6.43 14.59 0.62
CA PRO A 113 5.01 14.46 0.23
C PRO A 113 4.78 14.19 -1.25
N ALA A 114 5.66 14.70 -2.14
CA ALA A 114 5.57 14.45 -3.57
C ALA A 114 5.74 12.97 -3.92
N TRP A 115 6.49 12.21 -3.10
CA TRP A 115 6.71 10.78 -3.29
C TRP A 115 5.73 9.91 -2.51
N TYR A 116 5.51 10.17 -1.22
CA TYR A 116 4.61 9.33 -0.43
C TYR A 116 3.13 9.56 -0.73
N THR A 117 2.75 10.68 -1.35
CA THR A 117 1.41 10.85 -1.92
C THR A 117 1.30 10.00 -3.18
N ALA A 118 1.28 8.70 -3.01
CA ALA A 118 1.31 7.74 -4.11
C ALA A 118 -0.07 7.64 -4.76
N TYR A 119 -0.31 8.48 -5.76
CA TYR A 119 -1.48 8.36 -6.61
C TYR A 119 -1.17 7.50 -7.83
N THR A 120 -2.01 6.53 -8.13
CA THR A 120 -1.88 5.77 -9.38
C THR A 120 -1.98 6.73 -10.56
N PRO A 121 -1.06 6.68 -11.54
CA PRO A 121 -1.00 7.65 -12.62
C PRO A 121 -2.03 7.39 -13.73
N TYR A 122 -3.32 7.44 -13.38
CA TYR A 122 -4.41 7.27 -14.35
C TYR A 122 -4.50 8.42 -15.36
N GLN A 123 -4.04 9.62 -14.98
CA GLN A 123 -4.02 10.79 -15.82
C GLN A 123 -2.56 11.12 -16.18
N PRO A 124 -2.07 10.67 -17.35
CA PRO A 124 -0.66 10.84 -17.72
C PRO A 124 -0.26 12.31 -17.79
N GLU A 125 -1.17 13.20 -18.16
CA GLU A 125 -0.91 14.64 -18.27
C GLU A 125 -0.45 15.26 -16.95
N ILE A 126 -0.96 14.77 -15.83
CA ILE A 126 -0.62 15.26 -14.48
C ILE A 126 0.55 14.46 -13.89
N SER A 127 0.75 13.23 -14.34
CA SER A 127 1.65 12.24 -13.72
C SER A 127 2.91 11.96 -14.55
N GLN A 128 3.31 12.84 -15.45
CA GLN A 128 4.43 12.61 -16.38
C GLN A 128 5.73 12.21 -15.69
N GLY A 129 6.14 12.93 -14.63
CA GLY A 129 7.34 12.61 -13.88
C GLY A 129 7.27 11.27 -13.14
N ARG A 130 6.10 10.87 -12.67
CA ARG A 130 5.88 9.56 -12.04
C ARG A 130 5.96 8.44 -13.06
N LEU A 131 5.40 8.63 -14.24
CA LEU A 131 5.50 7.65 -15.34
C LEU A 131 6.94 7.50 -15.82
N GLU A 132 7.70 8.59 -15.90
CA GLU A 132 9.13 8.54 -16.20
C GLU A 132 9.91 7.75 -15.14
N ALA A 133 9.62 7.96 -13.85
CA ALA A 133 10.23 7.21 -12.76
C ALA A 133 9.92 5.70 -12.84
N LEU A 134 8.70 5.33 -13.19
CA LEU A 134 8.31 3.93 -13.39
C LEU A 134 9.04 3.30 -14.58
N LEU A 135 9.16 4.02 -15.68
CA LEU A 135 9.89 3.56 -16.86
C LEU A 135 11.38 3.37 -16.56
N ASN A 136 12.00 4.34 -15.86
CA ASN A 136 13.39 4.23 -15.44
C ASN A 136 13.62 3.02 -14.51
N PHE A 137 12.69 2.76 -13.58
CA PHE A 137 12.75 1.57 -12.72
C PHE A 137 12.70 0.28 -13.54
N GLN A 138 11.77 0.15 -14.48
CA GLN A 138 11.63 -1.04 -15.33
C GLN A 138 12.89 -1.27 -16.17
N THR A 139 13.42 -0.21 -16.78
CA THR A 139 14.66 -0.27 -17.57
C THR A 139 15.84 -0.72 -16.73
N MET A 140 16.02 -0.10 -15.55
CA MET A 140 17.11 -0.44 -14.63
C MET A 140 17.03 -1.89 -14.17
N VAL A 141 15.85 -2.39 -13.80
CA VAL A 141 15.67 -3.76 -13.32
C VAL A 141 15.93 -4.75 -14.47
N ALA A 142 15.41 -4.49 -15.65
CA ALA A 142 15.67 -5.34 -16.82
C ALA A 142 17.18 -5.39 -17.15
N ASP A 143 17.87 -4.26 -17.13
CA ASP A 143 19.32 -4.19 -17.38
C ASP A 143 20.13 -4.96 -16.32
N LEU A 144 19.74 -4.85 -15.04
CA LEU A 144 20.45 -5.53 -13.93
C LEU A 144 20.21 -7.04 -13.93
N THR A 145 19.04 -7.49 -14.33
CA THR A 145 18.66 -8.92 -14.30
C THR A 145 18.86 -9.64 -15.61
N ALA A 146 19.07 -8.92 -16.70
CA ALA A 146 19.09 -9.42 -18.08
C ALA A 146 17.78 -10.15 -18.46
N LEU A 147 16.66 -9.80 -17.86
CA LEU A 147 15.33 -10.26 -18.23
C LEU A 147 14.69 -9.27 -19.20
N ASP A 148 13.87 -9.78 -20.13
CA ASP A 148 13.27 -8.96 -21.19
C ASP A 148 12.24 -7.96 -20.66
N ILE A 149 11.57 -8.30 -19.57
CA ILE A 149 10.45 -7.51 -19.01
C ILE A 149 10.61 -7.39 -17.50
N ALA A 150 10.36 -6.18 -17.00
CA ALA A 150 10.16 -5.91 -15.58
C ALA A 150 8.80 -5.26 -15.36
N ASN A 151 8.10 -5.64 -14.28
CA ASN A 151 6.94 -4.89 -13.82
C ASN A 151 7.36 -3.70 -12.96
N ALA A 152 6.40 -2.83 -12.65
CA ALA A 152 6.60 -1.69 -11.75
C ALA A 152 5.30 -1.37 -11.01
N SER A 153 5.41 -0.63 -9.91
CA SER A 153 4.26 -0.15 -9.13
C SER A 153 3.38 -1.27 -8.55
N MET A 154 4.02 -2.35 -8.12
CA MET A 154 3.36 -3.44 -7.39
C MET A 154 3.49 -3.21 -5.87
N LEU A 155 2.60 -3.83 -5.10
CA LEU A 155 2.61 -3.71 -3.63
C LEU A 155 3.90 -4.27 -3.02
N ASP A 156 4.28 -5.48 -3.42
CA ASP A 156 5.46 -6.21 -2.96
C ASP A 156 5.88 -7.31 -3.96
N GLU A 157 6.97 -8.01 -3.67
CA GLU A 157 7.49 -9.08 -4.53
C GLU A 157 6.53 -10.27 -4.65
N ALA A 158 5.85 -10.62 -3.56
CA ALA A 158 4.91 -11.74 -3.56
C ALA A 158 3.69 -11.45 -4.43
N THR A 159 3.16 -10.23 -4.36
CA THR A 159 2.08 -9.76 -5.24
C THR A 159 2.56 -9.71 -6.69
N ALA A 160 3.78 -9.24 -6.93
CA ALA A 160 4.35 -9.21 -8.28
C ALA A 160 4.44 -10.62 -8.90
N ALA A 161 4.87 -11.62 -8.12
CA ALA A 161 4.90 -13.02 -8.55
C ALA A 161 3.49 -13.57 -8.86
N ALA A 162 2.50 -13.25 -8.04
CA ALA A 162 1.11 -13.67 -8.24
C ALA A 162 0.48 -13.00 -9.48
N GLU A 163 0.77 -11.73 -9.71
CA GLU A 163 0.33 -11.03 -10.93
C GLU A 163 1.03 -11.59 -12.18
N ALA A 164 2.31 -11.93 -12.09
CA ALA A 164 3.03 -12.59 -13.18
C ALA A 164 2.41 -13.97 -13.50
N MET A 165 2.02 -14.75 -12.49
CA MET A 165 1.28 -16.00 -12.69
C MET A 165 0.01 -15.79 -13.51
N THR A 166 -0.79 -14.79 -13.16
CA THR A 166 -2.04 -14.51 -13.90
C THR A 166 -1.78 -13.95 -15.29
N LEU A 167 -0.72 -13.18 -15.48
CA LEU A 167 -0.28 -12.72 -16.78
C LEU A 167 0.13 -13.91 -17.68
N CYS A 168 0.94 -14.83 -17.18
CA CYS A 168 1.31 -16.05 -17.89
C CYS A 168 0.08 -16.85 -18.31
N LEU A 169 -0.87 -17.07 -17.38
CA LEU A 169 -2.10 -17.80 -17.69
C LEU A 169 -2.92 -17.17 -18.82
N ARG A 170 -3.00 -15.85 -18.83
CA ARG A 170 -3.77 -15.11 -19.86
C ARG A 170 -3.06 -15.02 -21.20
N SER A 171 -1.74 -15.13 -21.19
CA SER A 171 -0.90 -15.00 -22.39
C SER A 171 -0.62 -16.34 -23.06
N THR A 172 -0.77 -17.47 -22.34
CA THR A 172 -0.49 -18.80 -22.86
C THR A 172 -1.63 -19.36 -23.73
N ARG A 173 -1.28 -20.25 -24.65
CA ARG A 173 -2.22 -21.09 -25.40
C ARG A 173 -2.29 -22.53 -24.86
N LEU A 174 -1.50 -22.85 -23.82
CA LEU A 174 -1.46 -24.17 -23.24
C LEU A 174 -2.76 -24.45 -22.45
N ALA A 175 -3.23 -25.68 -22.56
CA ALA A 175 -4.45 -26.12 -21.84
C ALA A 175 -4.21 -26.41 -20.35
N THR A 176 -2.95 -26.58 -19.95
CA THR A 176 -2.59 -26.84 -18.55
C THR A 176 -2.95 -25.67 -17.65
N ARG A 177 -3.35 -25.97 -16.41
CA ARG A 177 -3.59 -24.98 -15.36
C ARG A 177 -2.59 -25.13 -14.20
N VAL A 178 -1.43 -25.69 -14.49
CA VAL A 178 -0.34 -25.83 -13.53
C VAL A 178 0.61 -24.66 -13.65
N PHE A 179 0.90 -24.04 -12.52
CA PHE A 179 1.98 -23.05 -12.35
C PHE A 179 3.07 -23.70 -11.50
N ALA A 180 4.26 -23.87 -12.06
CA ALA A 180 5.37 -24.52 -11.37
C ALA A 180 6.19 -23.48 -10.59
N VAL A 181 6.58 -23.84 -9.38
CA VAL A 181 7.32 -22.97 -8.47
C VAL A 181 8.54 -23.70 -7.94
N ALA A 182 9.72 -23.10 -7.98
CA ALA A 182 10.92 -23.67 -7.38
C ALA A 182 10.74 -23.86 -5.86
N ASP A 183 11.28 -24.94 -5.32
CA ASP A 183 11.19 -25.30 -3.91
C ASP A 183 11.96 -24.35 -2.97
N ASP A 184 12.85 -23.53 -3.53
CA ASP A 184 13.61 -22.50 -2.83
C ASP A 184 13.00 -21.09 -2.91
N VAL A 185 11.76 -20.96 -3.40
CA VAL A 185 11.00 -19.70 -3.34
C VAL A 185 10.63 -19.37 -1.88
N LEU A 186 10.69 -18.10 -1.52
CA LEU A 186 10.37 -17.61 -0.19
C LEU A 186 8.96 -18.07 0.24
N PRO A 187 8.77 -18.61 1.46
CA PRO A 187 7.49 -19.17 1.90
C PRO A 187 6.32 -18.18 1.78
N GLN A 188 6.53 -16.92 2.17
CA GLN A 188 5.49 -15.90 2.08
C GLN A 188 5.10 -15.56 0.63
N THR A 189 6.04 -15.60 -0.29
CA THR A 189 5.75 -15.44 -1.74
C THR A 189 4.90 -16.60 -2.22
N LEU A 190 5.26 -17.83 -1.86
CA LEU A 190 4.51 -19.02 -2.19
C LEU A 190 3.07 -18.99 -1.65
N ASP A 191 2.87 -18.52 -0.43
CA ASP A 191 1.54 -18.41 0.20
C ASP A 191 0.65 -17.38 -0.52
N VAL A 192 1.20 -16.24 -0.94
CA VAL A 192 0.45 -15.25 -1.74
C VAL A 192 0.09 -15.82 -3.11
N VAL A 193 1.03 -16.50 -3.79
CA VAL A 193 0.78 -17.16 -5.08
C VAL A 193 -0.33 -18.20 -4.96
N ARG A 194 -0.30 -19.05 -3.92
CA ARG A 194 -1.36 -20.04 -3.66
C ARG A 194 -2.72 -19.39 -3.41
N THR A 195 -2.76 -18.36 -2.56
CA THR A 195 -3.98 -17.60 -2.25
C THR A 195 -4.62 -17.01 -3.50
N ARG A 196 -3.81 -16.51 -4.42
CA ARG A 196 -4.28 -15.93 -5.69
C ARG A 196 -4.62 -16.99 -6.73
N ALA A 197 -4.00 -18.16 -6.68
CA ALA A 197 -4.22 -19.29 -7.58
C ALA A 197 -5.55 -20.01 -7.32
N GLU A 198 -5.91 -20.22 -6.04
CA GLU A 198 -7.06 -21.00 -5.61
C GLU A 198 -8.38 -20.58 -6.28
N PRO A 199 -8.84 -19.30 -6.21
CA PRO A 199 -10.10 -18.87 -6.82
C PRO A 199 -10.09 -18.96 -8.36
N LEU A 200 -8.92 -19.04 -8.97
CA LEU A 200 -8.77 -19.18 -10.41
C LEU A 200 -8.66 -20.64 -10.88
N GLY A 201 -8.68 -21.61 -9.94
CA GLY A 201 -8.51 -23.02 -10.25
C GLY A 201 -7.13 -23.36 -10.84
N ILE A 202 -6.10 -22.65 -10.39
CA ILE A 202 -4.70 -22.88 -10.78
C ILE A 202 -4.08 -23.82 -9.76
N GLU A 203 -3.46 -24.92 -10.23
CA GLU A 203 -2.63 -25.79 -9.41
C GLU A 203 -1.23 -25.18 -9.26
N VAL A 204 -0.82 -24.83 -8.05
CA VAL A 204 0.54 -24.41 -7.72
C VAL A 204 1.37 -25.63 -7.36
N ARG A 205 2.29 -26.01 -8.23
CA ARG A 205 3.14 -27.19 -8.06
C ARG A 205 4.56 -26.79 -7.68
N VAL A 206 4.96 -27.11 -6.45
CA VAL A 206 6.32 -26.89 -5.98
C VAL A 206 7.20 -28.07 -6.37
N VAL A 207 8.29 -27.79 -7.05
CA VAL A 207 9.24 -28.80 -7.53
C VAL A 207 10.69 -28.31 -7.34
N PRO A 208 11.67 -29.23 -7.24
CA PRO A 208 13.08 -28.84 -7.26
C PRO A 208 13.42 -28.00 -8.48
N PHE A 209 14.35 -27.05 -8.33
CA PHE A 209 14.77 -26.16 -9.41
C PHE A 209 15.13 -26.93 -10.69
N GLU A 210 15.83 -28.06 -10.53
CA GLU A 210 16.30 -28.90 -11.65
C GLU A 210 15.15 -29.60 -12.41
N ALA A 211 14.00 -29.76 -11.78
CA ALA A 211 12.82 -30.39 -12.37
C ALA A 211 11.85 -29.40 -13.06
N LEU A 212 12.11 -28.10 -12.95
CA LEU A 212 11.22 -27.07 -13.51
C LEU A 212 11.10 -27.15 -15.04
N ALA A 213 12.19 -27.47 -15.73
CA ALA A 213 12.20 -27.58 -17.20
C ALA A 213 11.25 -28.65 -17.73
N ASP A 214 11.05 -29.73 -16.96
CA ASP A 214 10.21 -30.87 -17.33
C ASP A 214 8.77 -30.75 -16.78
N ALA A 215 8.49 -29.71 -16.01
CA ALA A 215 7.17 -29.51 -15.41
C ALA A 215 6.13 -29.11 -16.49
N PRO A 216 5.01 -29.84 -16.63
CA PRO A 216 3.97 -29.49 -17.60
C PRO A 216 3.15 -28.29 -17.05
N ALA A 217 3.73 -27.09 -17.12
CA ALA A 217 3.18 -25.88 -16.56
C ALA A 217 2.99 -24.80 -17.62
N PHE A 218 2.08 -23.85 -17.37
CA PHE A 218 1.90 -22.68 -18.23
C PHE A 218 2.85 -21.52 -17.88
N GLY A 219 3.56 -21.64 -16.77
CA GLY A 219 4.54 -20.67 -16.31
C GLY A 219 5.36 -21.24 -15.17
N VAL A 220 6.53 -20.65 -14.95
CA VAL A 220 7.52 -21.09 -13.96
C VAL A 220 7.94 -19.90 -13.13
N LEU A 221 8.00 -20.07 -11.79
CA LEU A 221 8.53 -19.08 -10.87
C LEU A 221 9.83 -19.58 -10.25
N VAL A 222 10.85 -18.75 -10.32
CA VAL A 222 12.15 -18.95 -9.66
C VAL A 222 12.47 -17.78 -8.74
N GLN A 223 13.25 -18.03 -7.70
CA GLN A 223 13.75 -17.04 -6.76
C GLN A 223 15.26 -16.89 -6.91
N TYR A 224 15.75 -15.65 -6.93
CA TYR A 224 17.18 -15.36 -7.04
C TYR A 224 17.59 -14.22 -6.07
N PRO A 225 18.47 -14.48 -5.09
CA PRO A 225 18.86 -15.83 -4.62
C PRO A 225 17.67 -16.57 -3.99
N GLY A 226 17.76 -17.92 -3.92
CA GLY A 226 16.77 -18.74 -3.24
C GLY A 226 16.73 -18.53 -1.72
N VAL A 227 15.74 -19.11 -1.04
CA VAL A 227 15.56 -19.01 0.43
C VAL A 227 16.77 -19.54 1.21
N ASP A 228 17.48 -20.49 0.66
CA ASP A 228 18.68 -21.10 1.17
C ASP A 228 19.98 -20.31 0.84
N GLY A 229 19.87 -19.20 0.10
CA GLY A 229 20.97 -18.36 -0.32
C GLY A 229 21.71 -18.88 -1.57
N HIS A 230 21.23 -19.93 -2.23
CA HIS A 230 21.83 -20.42 -3.46
C HIS A 230 21.64 -19.42 -4.60
N VAL A 231 22.72 -19.27 -5.37
CA VAL A 231 22.78 -18.47 -6.60
C VAL A 231 22.90 -19.44 -7.76
N ARG A 232 21.81 -19.58 -8.54
CA ARG A 232 21.75 -20.49 -9.69
C ARG A 232 21.75 -19.70 -10.99
N ASP A 233 22.29 -20.27 -12.05
CA ASP A 233 22.20 -19.70 -13.38
C ASP A 233 20.89 -20.14 -14.05
N PRO A 234 19.90 -19.25 -14.26
CA PRO A 234 18.61 -19.62 -14.81
C PRO A 234 18.58 -19.70 -16.35
N ARG A 235 19.69 -19.39 -17.05
CA ARG A 235 19.69 -19.27 -18.52
C ARG A 235 19.28 -20.54 -19.24
N ALA A 236 19.79 -21.69 -18.80
CA ALA A 236 19.43 -22.98 -19.40
C ALA A 236 17.94 -23.31 -19.16
N LEU A 237 17.45 -23.05 -17.95
CA LEU A 237 16.04 -23.22 -17.59
C LEU A 237 15.15 -22.29 -18.43
N ALA A 238 15.48 -21.01 -18.52
CA ALA A 238 14.72 -20.04 -19.32
C ALA A 238 14.63 -20.48 -20.79
N SER A 239 15.75 -20.92 -21.37
CA SER A 239 15.76 -21.43 -22.74
C SER A 239 14.87 -22.67 -22.94
N ALA A 240 14.85 -23.58 -21.96
CA ALA A 240 14.02 -24.79 -22.04
C ALA A 240 12.53 -24.49 -21.87
N VAL A 241 12.18 -23.56 -20.97
CA VAL A 241 10.76 -23.20 -20.70
C VAL A 241 10.16 -22.36 -21.82
N HIS A 242 10.97 -21.60 -22.56
CA HIS A 242 10.52 -20.79 -23.69
C HIS A 242 10.49 -21.54 -25.05
N ALA A 243 11.04 -22.75 -25.12
CA ALA A 243 11.04 -23.58 -26.31
C ALA A 243 9.68 -24.24 -26.57
#